data_460725b9153881ef2707d0fc3dd385e4
#
_entry.id   460725b9153881ef2707d0fc3dd385e4
#
_cell.length_a   1.000
_cell.length_b   1.000
_cell.length_c   1.000
_cell.angle_alpha   90.00
_cell.angle_beta   90.00
_cell.angle_gamma   90.00
#
_symmetry.space_group_name_H-M   'P 1'
#
loop_
_entity.id
_entity.type
_entity.pdbx_description
1 polymer ?
#
loop_
_entity_poly.entity_id
_entity_poly.type
_entity_poly.pdbx_seq_one_letter_code
_entity_poly.pdbx_strand_id
1 'polypeptide(L)'
;RSTLFPYTTLFRSAMGASQAARVENVLVVLKVFAILLFIVVGLFAIKAANFHPFIPKYHETANGPFGGWQGIYAGVSMIFLSYIGFDSIAANSAEAVNPQKTMPRGILGSLAIAVVLFVAVSLVLIGMLPYQKYANSAEPVGLALRAAGHGGGATVVQTIAVVGMFTALIGMNMAGSRLIYSFGRDGMLPKWLRSEEHTSELQSL
;
A
#
# COMPACT_ATOMS: atom_id res chain seq x y z
N ARG A 1 -27.94 -7.93 -16.12
CA ARG A 1 -27.29 -6.63 -16.41
C ARG A 1 -27.08 -5.86 -15.11
N SER A 2 -26.13 -6.22 -14.33
CA SER A 2 -25.66 -5.39 -13.20
C SER A 2 -24.16 -5.46 -13.24
N THR A 3 -23.54 -4.43 -13.80
CA THR A 3 -22.13 -4.16 -13.70
C THR A 3 -21.82 -3.98 -12.23
N LEU A 4 -21.30 -5.01 -11.57
CA LEU A 4 -20.97 -4.98 -10.14
C LEU A 4 -19.91 -3.89 -9.82
N PHE A 5 -19.17 -3.42 -10.83
CA PHE A 5 -18.16 -2.37 -10.69
C PHE A 5 -18.14 -1.41 -11.89
N PRO A 6 -19.15 -0.54 -12.06
CA PRO A 6 -19.24 0.35 -13.23
C PRO A 6 -18.08 1.34 -13.34
N TYR A 7 -17.42 1.68 -12.22
CA TYR A 7 -16.37 2.71 -12.19
C TYR A 7 -15.04 2.21 -12.74
N THR A 8 -14.68 0.95 -12.55
CA THR A 8 -13.42 0.39 -13.07
C THR A 8 -13.48 0.17 -14.58
N THR A 9 -14.61 -0.25 -15.10
CA THR A 9 -14.84 -0.40 -16.54
C THR A 9 -14.94 0.96 -17.23
N LEU A 10 -15.59 1.95 -16.64
CA LEU A 10 -15.65 3.32 -17.18
C LEU A 10 -14.27 3.97 -17.24
N PHE A 11 -13.45 3.83 -16.21
CA PHE A 11 -12.10 4.38 -16.20
C PHE A 11 -11.20 3.71 -17.25
N ARG A 12 -11.34 2.39 -17.39
CA ARG A 12 -10.61 1.59 -18.38
C ARG A 12 -11.05 1.88 -19.82
N SER A 13 -12.35 2.10 -20.04
CA SER A 13 -12.92 2.45 -21.35
C SER A 13 -12.59 3.88 -21.77
N ALA A 14 -12.53 4.82 -20.80
CA ALA A 14 -12.25 6.22 -21.08
C ALA A 14 -10.78 6.50 -21.44
N MET A 15 -9.83 5.72 -20.88
CA MET A 15 -8.39 6.00 -21.02
C MET A 15 -7.60 4.96 -21.82
N GLY A 16 -8.19 3.83 -22.18
CA GLY A 16 -7.46 2.71 -22.81
C GLY A 16 -6.51 2.01 -21.81
N ALA A 17 -6.32 0.70 -21.93
CA ALA A 17 -5.52 -0.11 -20.99
C ALA A 17 -4.05 0.36 -20.89
N SER A 18 -3.46 0.81 -21.99
CA SER A 18 -2.08 1.30 -22.04
C SER A 18 -1.89 2.66 -21.36
N GLN A 19 -2.89 3.54 -21.43
CA GLN A 19 -2.83 4.86 -20.78
C GLN A 19 -3.05 4.72 -19.28
N ALA A 20 -3.97 3.87 -18.85
CA ALA A 20 -4.19 3.57 -17.43
C ALA A 20 -2.91 3.03 -16.78
N ALA A 21 -2.21 2.10 -17.43
CA ALA A 21 -0.94 1.57 -16.94
C ALA A 21 0.16 2.63 -16.85
N ARG A 22 0.22 3.58 -17.79
CA ARG A 22 1.18 4.70 -17.72
C ARG A 22 0.90 5.63 -16.55
N VAL A 23 -0.37 5.99 -16.35
CA VAL A 23 -0.78 6.82 -15.22
C VAL A 23 -0.46 6.14 -13.90
N GLU A 24 -0.74 4.84 -13.78
CA GLU A 24 -0.41 4.04 -12.59
C GLU A 24 1.10 4.04 -12.32
N ASN A 25 1.93 3.80 -13.34
CA ASN A 25 3.39 3.84 -13.20
C ASN A 25 3.89 5.21 -12.74
N VAL A 26 3.39 6.31 -13.31
CA VAL A 26 3.76 7.67 -12.88
C VAL A 26 3.37 7.90 -11.42
N LEU A 27 2.18 7.47 -11.01
CA LEU A 27 1.72 7.61 -9.64
C LEU A 27 2.55 6.76 -8.66
N VAL A 28 2.98 5.57 -9.06
CA VAL A 28 3.89 4.73 -8.25
C VAL A 28 5.25 5.42 -8.07
N VAL A 29 5.83 5.94 -9.13
CA VAL A 29 7.09 6.71 -9.05
C VAL A 29 6.94 7.91 -8.14
N LEU A 30 5.84 8.64 -8.25
CA LEU A 30 5.56 9.81 -7.40
C LEU A 30 5.43 9.44 -5.93
N LYS A 31 4.78 8.29 -5.61
CA LYS A 31 4.68 7.77 -4.23
C LYS A 31 6.05 7.43 -3.65
N VAL A 32 6.85 6.68 -4.40
CA VAL A 32 8.20 6.31 -3.96
C VAL A 32 9.05 7.55 -3.75
N PHE A 33 8.97 8.52 -4.66
CA PHE A 33 9.65 9.80 -4.52
C PHE A 33 9.21 10.55 -3.24
N ALA A 34 7.91 10.61 -2.96
CA ALA A 34 7.40 11.25 -1.74
C ALA A 34 7.89 10.56 -0.46
N ILE A 35 7.97 9.22 -0.45
CA ILE A 35 8.51 8.46 0.67
C ILE A 35 10.01 8.76 0.85
N LEU A 36 10.79 8.74 -0.23
CA LEU A 36 12.21 9.05 -0.18
C LEU A 36 12.45 10.49 0.27
N LEU A 37 11.67 11.44 -0.24
CA LEU A 37 11.74 12.84 0.18
C LEU A 37 11.45 12.97 1.67
N PHE A 38 10.42 12.30 2.18
CA PHE A 38 10.12 12.27 3.61
C PHE A 38 11.29 11.71 4.42
N ILE A 39 11.88 10.58 3.99
CA ILE A 39 13.02 9.97 4.66
C ILE A 39 14.19 10.95 4.70
N VAL A 40 14.56 11.55 3.56
CA VAL A 40 15.69 12.49 3.46
C VAL A 40 15.47 13.72 4.36
N VAL A 41 14.31 14.37 4.25
CA VAL A 41 13.98 15.55 5.08
C VAL A 41 13.94 15.17 6.56
N GLY A 42 13.33 14.03 6.87
CA GLY A 42 13.19 13.56 8.23
C GLY A 42 14.52 13.19 8.90
N LEU A 43 15.49 12.66 8.15
CA LEU A 43 16.82 12.34 8.67
C LEU A 43 17.53 13.55 9.29
N PHE A 44 17.34 14.74 8.74
CA PHE A 44 17.89 15.98 9.31
C PHE A 44 17.15 16.44 10.57
N ALA A 45 15.96 15.95 10.82
CA ALA A 45 15.13 16.31 11.97
C ALA A 45 15.17 15.27 13.10
N ILE A 46 15.94 14.20 12.95
CA ILE A 46 16.08 13.14 13.96
C ILE A 46 16.74 13.68 15.22
N LYS A 47 16.13 13.33 16.36
CA LYS A 47 16.68 13.56 17.71
C LYS A 47 16.93 12.20 18.37
N ALA A 48 18.18 11.90 18.67
CA ALA A 48 18.58 10.64 19.29
C ALA A 48 17.85 10.36 20.62
N ALA A 49 17.46 11.41 21.35
CA ALA A 49 16.72 11.30 22.59
C ALA A 49 15.34 10.65 22.43
N ASN A 50 14.74 10.73 21.24
CA ASN A 50 13.40 10.16 20.97
C ASN A 50 13.42 8.62 20.91
N PHE A 51 14.58 8.00 20.75
CA PHE A 51 14.75 6.54 20.76
C PHE A 51 14.83 5.95 22.18
N HIS A 52 14.80 6.77 23.21
CA HIS A 52 14.87 6.32 24.60
C HIS A 52 13.53 6.56 25.33
N PRO A 53 12.95 5.52 25.97
CA PRO A 53 13.38 4.11 25.96
C PRO A 53 13.00 3.42 24.65
N PHE A 54 13.90 2.59 24.09
CA PHE A 54 13.65 1.88 22.81
C PHE A 54 12.50 0.87 22.93
N ILE A 55 12.42 0.18 24.06
CA ILE A 55 11.26 -0.64 24.43
C ILE A 55 10.68 -0.07 25.73
N PRO A 56 9.50 0.61 25.65
CA PRO A 56 8.82 1.11 26.84
C PRO A 56 8.44 -0.02 27.80
N LYS A 57 8.26 0.29 29.09
CA LYS A 57 7.73 -0.67 30.04
C LYS A 57 6.32 -1.08 29.65
N TYR A 58 6.01 -2.36 29.87
CA TYR A 58 4.67 -2.90 29.60
C TYR A 58 3.62 -2.19 30.44
N HIS A 59 2.50 -1.83 29.81
CA HIS A 59 1.27 -1.42 30.46
C HIS A 59 0.09 -1.70 29.54
N GLU A 60 -1.05 -2.02 30.12
CA GLU A 60 -2.29 -2.18 29.35
C GLU A 60 -2.91 -0.82 29.06
N THR A 61 -3.37 -0.65 27.81
CA THR A 61 -4.11 0.52 27.35
C THR A 61 -5.49 0.10 26.87
N ALA A 62 -6.40 1.07 26.72
CA ALA A 62 -7.73 0.82 26.17
C ALA A 62 -7.70 0.15 24.77
N ASN A 63 -6.61 0.33 24.04
CA ASN A 63 -6.40 -0.23 22.70
C ASN A 63 -5.59 -1.54 22.69
N GLY A 64 -5.28 -2.11 23.87
CA GLY A 64 -4.54 -3.34 24.02
C GLY A 64 -3.17 -3.18 24.67
N PRO A 65 -2.36 -4.25 24.69
CA PRO A 65 -1.05 -4.27 25.34
C PRO A 65 -0.08 -3.31 24.66
N PHE A 66 0.58 -2.46 25.46
CA PHE A 66 1.58 -1.51 25.00
C PHE A 66 2.89 -1.68 25.78
N GLY A 67 4.02 -1.62 25.07
CA GLY A 67 5.34 -1.81 25.67
C GLY A 67 5.68 -3.27 25.94
N GLY A 68 6.91 -3.53 26.35
CA GLY A 68 7.43 -4.88 26.55
C GLY A 68 7.32 -5.78 25.30
N TRP A 69 7.52 -7.06 25.49
CA TRP A 69 7.39 -8.05 24.43
C TRP A 69 5.94 -8.22 23.94
N GLN A 70 4.96 -8.10 24.84
CA GLN A 70 3.54 -8.19 24.50
C GLN A 70 3.11 -7.08 23.54
N GLY A 71 3.57 -5.85 23.78
CA GLY A 71 3.32 -4.74 22.88
C GLY A 71 3.97 -4.93 21.50
N ILE A 72 5.16 -5.53 21.43
CA ILE A 72 5.81 -5.88 20.17
C ILE A 72 4.97 -6.90 19.39
N TYR A 73 4.48 -7.97 20.05
CA TYR A 73 3.61 -8.96 19.41
C TYR A 73 2.30 -8.35 18.89
N ALA A 74 1.68 -7.48 19.68
CA ALA A 74 0.47 -6.78 19.24
C ALA A 74 0.77 -5.88 18.01
N GLY A 75 1.88 -5.16 18.02
CA GLY A 75 2.34 -4.35 16.91
C GLY A 75 2.60 -5.16 15.64
N VAL A 76 3.25 -6.32 15.75
CA VAL A 76 3.50 -7.23 14.63
C VAL A 76 2.19 -7.68 13.99
N SER A 77 1.18 -8.04 14.81
CA SER A 77 -0.13 -8.45 14.32
C SER A 77 -0.85 -7.33 13.54
N MET A 78 -0.73 -6.08 13.99
CA MET A 78 -1.30 -4.92 13.30
C MET A 78 -0.56 -4.60 12.00
N ILE A 79 0.78 -4.64 12.02
CA ILE A 79 1.60 -4.34 10.85
C ILE A 79 1.44 -5.41 9.76
N PHE A 80 1.12 -6.65 10.12
CA PHE A 80 0.90 -7.74 9.15
C PHE A 80 -0.09 -7.34 8.07
N LEU A 81 -1.16 -6.63 8.43
CA LEU A 81 -2.16 -6.14 7.47
C LEU A 81 -1.59 -5.13 6.46
N SER A 82 -0.50 -4.44 6.78
CA SER A 82 0.14 -3.49 5.86
C SER A 82 0.88 -4.16 4.71
N TYR A 83 1.12 -5.47 4.81
CA TYR A 83 1.76 -6.26 3.76
C TYR A 83 0.76 -6.95 2.83
N ILE A 84 -0.54 -6.78 3.04
CA ILE A 84 -1.57 -7.30 2.12
C ILE A 84 -1.37 -6.68 0.75
N GLY A 85 -1.44 -7.51 -0.28
CA GLY A 85 -1.36 -7.09 -1.69
C GLY A 85 -0.17 -7.70 -2.44
N PHE A 86 0.83 -8.28 -1.78
CA PHE A 86 1.92 -8.98 -2.46
C PHE A 86 1.42 -10.21 -3.24
N ASP A 87 0.35 -10.83 -2.78
CA ASP A 87 -0.37 -11.94 -3.41
C ASP A 87 -1.10 -11.53 -4.69
N SER A 88 -1.49 -10.27 -4.81
CA SER A 88 -2.10 -9.71 -6.04
C SER A 88 -1.16 -9.80 -7.26
N ILE A 89 0.16 -9.84 -7.04
CA ILE A 89 1.14 -10.08 -8.09
C ILE A 89 0.94 -11.47 -8.71
N ALA A 90 0.63 -12.47 -7.88
CA ALA A 90 0.37 -13.83 -8.36
C ALA A 90 -0.88 -13.93 -9.25
N ALA A 91 -1.91 -13.12 -8.99
CA ALA A 91 -3.10 -13.03 -9.84
C ALA A 91 -2.81 -12.53 -11.26
N ASN A 92 -1.69 -11.83 -11.46
CA ASN A 92 -1.25 -11.33 -12.76
C ASN A 92 -0.27 -12.28 -13.48
N SER A 93 -0.07 -13.50 -12.96
CA SER A 93 0.89 -14.47 -13.50
C SER A 93 0.62 -14.88 -14.94
N ALA A 94 -0.64 -14.89 -15.37
CA ALA A 94 -1.03 -15.23 -16.73
C ALA A 94 -0.51 -14.22 -17.80
N GLU A 95 -0.23 -12.98 -17.40
CA GLU A 95 0.26 -11.92 -18.29
C GLU A 95 1.79 -11.80 -18.29
N ALA A 96 2.48 -12.57 -17.43
CA ALA A 96 3.91 -12.47 -17.27
C ALA A 96 4.70 -13.31 -18.25
N VAL A 97 5.77 -12.74 -18.81
CA VAL A 97 6.75 -13.46 -19.59
C VAL A 97 7.60 -14.34 -18.67
N ASN A 98 7.62 -15.67 -18.90
CA ASN A 98 8.30 -16.65 -18.03
C ASN A 98 7.87 -16.58 -16.55
N PRO A 99 6.58 -16.83 -16.24
CA PRO A 99 6.03 -16.62 -14.89
C PRO A 99 6.76 -17.39 -13.80
N GLN A 100 7.26 -18.59 -14.09
CA GLN A 100 8.01 -19.41 -13.14
C GLN A 100 9.27 -18.74 -12.57
N LYS A 101 9.92 -17.87 -13.34
CA LYS A 101 11.12 -17.13 -12.92
C LYS A 101 10.80 -15.71 -12.50
N THR A 102 9.90 -15.06 -13.20
CA THR A 102 9.60 -13.63 -13.00
C THR A 102 8.74 -13.40 -11.77
N MET A 103 7.75 -14.28 -11.50
CA MET A 103 6.85 -14.13 -10.35
C MET A 103 7.57 -14.19 -9.01
N PRO A 104 8.38 -15.23 -8.68
CA PRO A 104 9.07 -15.28 -7.41
C PRO A 104 10.00 -14.09 -7.19
N ARG A 105 10.71 -13.67 -8.24
CA ARG A 105 11.60 -12.50 -8.17
C ARG A 105 10.84 -11.20 -7.96
N GLY A 106 9.71 -11.03 -8.64
CA GLY A 106 8.83 -9.87 -8.49
C GLY A 106 8.26 -9.77 -7.07
N ILE A 107 7.73 -10.86 -6.54
CA ILE A 107 7.14 -10.92 -5.19
C ILE A 107 8.22 -10.66 -4.13
N LEU A 108 9.33 -11.40 -4.16
CA LEU A 108 10.40 -11.24 -3.16
C LEU A 108 11.07 -9.88 -3.27
N GLY A 109 11.28 -9.38 -4.48
CA GLY A 109 11.89 -8.06 -4.70
C GLY A 109 11.00 -6.92 -4.20
N SER A 110 9.71 -6.93 -4.52
CA SER A 110 8.77 -5.92 -4.05
C SER A 110 8.62 -5.95 -2.53
N LEU A 111 8.55 -7.16 -1.94
CA LEU A 111 8.47 -7.32 -0.50
C LEU A 111 9.74 -6.80 0.19
N ALA A 112 10.92 -7.11 -0.32
CA ALA A 112 12.19 -6.62 0.25
C ALA A 112 12.26 -5.09 0.21
N ILE A 113 11.90 -4.46 -0.91
CA ILE A 113 11.86 -3.00 -1.04
C ILE A 113 10.84 -2.41 -0.06
N ALA A 114 9.66 -2.98 0.05
CA ALA A 114 8.63 -2.51 0.97
C ALA A 114 9.10 -2.58 2.43
N VAL A 115 9.73 -3.68 2.85
CA VAL A 115 10.30 -3.83 4.20
C VAL A 115 11.33 -2.75 4.50
N VAL A 116 12.27 -2.53 3.58
CA VAL A 116 13.31 -1.50 3.76
C VAL A 116 12.69 -0.11 3.91
N LEU A 117 11.73 0.23 3.05
CA LEU A 117 11.04 1.53 3.11
C LEU A 117 10.22 1.68 4.40
N PHE A 118 9.48 0.65 4.82
CA PHE A 118 8.70 0.70 6.06
C PHE A 118 9.58 0.87 7.29
N VAL A 119 10.69 0.14 7.36
CA VAL A 119 11.66 0.28 8.47
C VAL A 119 12.26 1.69 8.46
N ALA A 120 12.68 2.19 7.30
CA ALA A 120 13.26 3.53 7.19
C ALA A 120 12.27 4.63 7.60
N VAL A 121 11.04 4.58 7.10
CA VAL A 121 9.97 5.54 7.48
C VAL A 121 9.67 5.47 8.97
N SER A 122 9.57 4.27 9.55
CA SER A 122 9.28 4.09 10.98
C SER A 122 10.40 4.64 11.85
N LEU A 123 11.66 4.40 11.51
CA LEU A 123 12.81 4.94 12.24
C LEU A 123 12.84 6.46 12.17
N VAL A 124 12.59 7.04 11.00
CA VAL A 124 12.54 8.50 10.82
C VAL A 124 11.39 9.10 11.63
N LEU A 125 10.20 8.51 11.59
CA LEU A 125 9.04 8.98 12.37
C LEU A 125 9.37 9.01 13.88
N ILE A 126 9.84 7.89 14.42
CA ILE A 126 10.19 7.80 15.86
C ILE A 126 11.32 8.77 16.20
N GLY A 127 12.29 8.95 15.29
CA GLY A 127 13.39 9.89 15.49
C GLY A 127 12.96 11.36 15.48
N MET A 128 11.96 11.73 14.66
CA MET A 128 11.48 13.11 14.57
C MET A 128 10.66 13.55 15.80
N LEU A 129 9.76 12.69 16.27
CA LEU A 129 8.88 12.97 17.40
C LEU A 129 8.76 11.76 18.34
N PRO A 130 8.60 11.98 19.65
CA PRO A 130 8.29 10.91 20.58
C PRO A 130 7.00 10.20 20.17
N TYR A 131 6.99 8.87 20.28
CA TYR A 131 5.87 8.03 19.85
C TYR A 131 4.51 8.41 20.47
N GLN A 132 4.51 8.97 21.69
CA GLN A 132 3.28 9.42 22.37
C GLN A 132 2.55 10.52 21.59
N LYS A 133 3.26 11.33 20.83
CA LYS A 133 2.66 12.42 20.02
C LYS A 133 1.92 11.92 18.79
N TYR A 134 2.19 10.68 18.38
CA TYR A 134 1.46 10.05 17.27
C TYR A 134 0.15 9.38 17.71
N ALA A 135 -0.07 9.22 19.01
CA ALA A 135 -1.31 8.67 19.53
C ALA A 135 -2.50 9.50 19.03
N ASN A 136 -3.48 8.82 18.47
CA ASN A 136 -4.68 9.43 17.87
C ASN A 136 -4.46 10.34 16.65
N SER A 137 -3.28 10.33 16.05
CA SER A 137 -3.03 11.06 14.81
C SER A 137 -3.46 10.23 13.58
N ALA A 138 -4.37 10.77 12.78
CA ALA A 138 -4.74 10.17 11.50
C ALA A 138 -3.66 10.35 10.41
N GLU A 139 -2.69 11.25 10.63
CA GLU A 139 -1.69 11.64 9.66
C GLU A 139 -0.28 11.76 10.28
N PRO A 140 0.33 10.66 10.74
CA PRO A 140 1.60 10.70 11.47
C PRO A 140 2.74 11.35 10.67
N VAL A 141 2.83 11.10 9.37
CA VAL A 141 3.86 11.68 8.49
C VAL A 141 3.69 13.21 8.38
N GLY A 142 2.47 13.68 8.18
CA GLY A 142 2.17 15.11 8.12
C GLY A 142 2.45 15.82 9.44
N LEU A 143 2.09 15.18 10.56
CA LEU A 143 2.38 15.69 11.90
C LEU A 143 3.87 15.88 12.13
N ALA A 144 4.69 14.86 11.77
CA ALA A 144 6.13 14.90 11.90
C ALA A 144 6.77 16.03 11.08
N LEU A 145 6.37 16.17 9.81
CA LEU A 145 6.89 17.23 8.93
C LEU A 145 6.50 18.62 9.40
N ARG A 146 5.26 18.84 9.87
CA ARG A 146 4.84 20.13 10.44
C ARG A 146 5.62 20.48 11.71
N ALA A 147 5.85 19.51 12.58
CA ALA A 147 6.64 19.71 13.79
C ALA A 147 8.12 20.02 13.50
N ALA A 148 8.64 19.56 12.36
CA ALA A 148 9.97 19.89 11.87
C ALA A 148 10.04 21.25 11.12
N GLY A 149 8.93 21.98 11.04
CA GLY A 149 8.87 23.28 10.34
C GLY A 149 8.62 23.18 8.83
N HIS A 150 8.38 22.00 8.30
CA HIS A 150 8.17 21.75 6.87
C HIS A 150 6.67 21.59 6.52
N GLY A 151 5.84 22.56 6.91
CA GLY A 151 4.39 22.50 6.70
C GLY A 151 3.96 22.35 5.23
N GLY A 152 4.63 23.05 4.31
CA GLY A 152 4.37 22.87 2.87
C GLY A 152 4.70 21.47 2.37
N GLY A 153 5.82 20.91 2.80
CA GLY A 153 6.20 19.53 2.50
C GLY A 153 5.20 18.51 3.04
N ALA A 154 4.65 18.74 4.23
CA ALA A 154 3.61 17.92 4.82
C ALA A 154 2.38 17.84 3.91
N THR A 155 1.89 18.98 3.42
CA THR A 155 0.72 19.03 2.54
C THR A 155 0.97 18.30 1.22
N VAL A 156 2.14 18.47 0.61
CA VAL A 156 2.51 17.77 -0.63
C VAL A 156 2.54 16.26 -0.42
N VAL A 157 3.24 15.79 0.61
CA VAL A 157 3.34 14.34 0.90
C VAL A 157 1.96 13.74 1.19
N GLN A 158 1.11 14.44 1.93
CA GLN A 158 -0.25 13.98 2.21
C GLN A 158 -1.12 13.92 0.97
N THR A 159 -1.06 14.91 0.10
CA THR A 159 -1.81 14.91 -1.16
C THR A 159 -1.40 13.71 -2.03
N ILE A 160 -0.09 13.45 -2.14
CA ILE A 160 0.42 12.29 -2.87
C ILE A 160 -0.03 10.98 -2.20
N ALA A 161 -0.06 10.91 -0.87
CA ALA A 161 -0.53 9.74 -0.14
C ALA A 161 -2.01 9.45 -0.41
N VAL A 162 -2.87 10.48 -0.41
CA VAL A 162 -4.31 10.35 -0.73
C VAL A 162 -4.50 9.84 -2.16
N VAL A 163 -3.86 10.45 -3.14
CA VAL A 163 -3.88 9.99 -4.54
C VAL A 163 -3.37 8.54 -4.62
N GLY A 164 -2.34 8.23 -3.82
CA GLY A 164 -1.78 6.90 -3.69
C GLY A 164 -2.78 5.85 -3.19
N MET A 165 -3.63 6.19 -2.23
CA MET A 165 -4.67 5.29 -1.73
C MET A 165 -5.70 4.97 -2.81
N PHE A 166 -6.14 5.95 -3.60
CA PHE A 166 -7.04 5.69 -4.73
C PHE A 166 -6.44 4.71 -5.74
N THR A 167 -5.16 4.86 -6.07
CA THR A 167 -4.46 3.93 -6.98
C THR A 167 -4.41 2.52 -6.42
N ALA A 168 -4.14 2.37 -5.12
CA ALA A 168 -4.12 1.06 -4.46
C ALA A 168 -5.51 0.40 -4.48
N LEU A 169 -6.58 1.16 -4.25
CA LEU A 169 -7.95 0.67 -4.34
C LEU A 169 -8.29 0.17 -5.75
N ILE A 170 -7.88 0.88 -6.78
CA ILE A 170 -8.07 0.45 -8.18
C ILE A 170 -7.34 -0.86 -8.43
N GLY A 171 -6.08 -0.97 -8.02
CA GLY A 171 -5.27 -2.18 -8.17
C GLY A 171 -5.88 -3.38 -7.44
N MET A 172 -6.35 -3.20 -6.20
CA MET A 172 -7.01 -4.26 -5.43
C MET A 172 -8.34 -4.71 -6.07
N ASN A 173 -9.14 -3.77 -6.59
CA ASN A 173 -10.36 -4.12 -7.31
C ASN A 173 -10.08 -4.92 -8.59
N MET A 174 -9.02 -4.57 -9.33
CA MET A 174 -8.61 -5.33 -10.51
C MET A 174 -8.14 -6.75 -10.15
N ALA A 175 -7.33 -6.90 -9.11
CA ALA A 175 -6.88 -8.21 -8.65
C ALA A 175 -8.05 -9.07 -8.14
N GLY A 176 -8.98 -8.47 -7.38
CA GLY A 176 -10.18 -9.14 -6.88
C GLY A 176 -11.09 -9.64 -8.00
N SER A 177 -11.32 -8.83 -9.04
CA SER A 177 -12.13 -9.24 -10.20
C SER A 177 -11.52 -10.41 -10.96
N ARG A 178 -10.20 -10.45 -11.12
CA ARG A 178 -9.48 -11.56 -11.76
C ARG A 178 -9.53 -12.83 -10.93
N LEU A 179 -9.45 -12.73 -9.60
CA LEU A 179 -9.62 -13.88 -8.70
C LEU A 179 -11.02 -14.49 -8.80
N ILE A 180 -12.06 -13.65 -8.76
CA ILE A 180 -13.45 -14.11 -8.91
C ILE A 180 -13.64 -14.80 -10.27
N TYR A 181 -13.07 -14.24 -11.32
CA TYR A 181 -13.11 -14.86 -12.66
C TYR A 181 -12.43 -16.23 -12.67
N SER A 182 -11.21 -16.34 -12.10
CA SER A 182 -10.49 -17.63 -12.09
C SER A 182 -11.24 -18.68 -11.30
N PHE A 183 -11.85 -18.33 -10.16
CA PHE A 183 -12.70 -19.25 -9.39
C PHE A 183 -13.97 -19.67 -10.14
N GLY A 184 -14.55 -18.74 -10.93
CA GLY A 184 -15.66 -19.06 -11.82
C GLY A 184 -15.26 -20.02 -12.94
N ARG A 185 -14.06 -19.86 -13.52
CA ARG A 185 -13.54 -20.75 -14.54
C ARG A 185 -13.23 -22.14 -14.01
N ASP A 186 -12.68 -22.22 -12.82
CA ASP A 186 -12.33 -23.49 -12.14
C ASP A 186 -13.57 -24.24 -11.56
N GLY A 187 -14.77 -23.68 -11.75
CA GLY A 187 -16.02 -24.30 -11.34
C GLY A 187 -16.35 -24.18 -9.86
N MET A 188 -15.59 -23.38 -9.11
CA MET A 188 -15.82 -23.12 -7.68
C MET A 188 -16.96 -22.16 -7.44
N LEU A 189 -17.34 -21.36 -8.45
CA LEU A 189 -18.41 -20.37 -8.37
C LEU A 189 -19.48 -20.60 -9.43
N PRO A 190 -20.72 -20.11 -9.21
CA PRO A 190 -21.82 -20.21 -10.17
C PRO A 190 -21.46 -19.61 -11.53
N LYS A 191 -21.93 -20.25 -12.60
CA LYS A 191 -21.62 -19.89 -14.00
C LYS A 191 -21.94 -18.45 -14.41
N TRP A 192 -22.85 -17.76 -13.73
CA TRP A 192 -23.22 -16.37 -14.00
C TRP A 192 -22.11 -15.37 -13.69
N LEU A 193 -21.16 -15.69 -12.79
CA LEU A 193 -19.98 -14.87 -12.51
C LEU A 193 -18.90 -14.99 -13.60
N ARG A 194 -18.98 -16.02 -14.44
CA ARG A 194 -18.08 -16.23 -15.56
C ARG A 194 -18.45 -15.42 -16.80
N SER A 195 -19.68 -14.97 -16.93
CA SER A 195 -20.22 -14.39 -18.18
C SER A 195 -19.78 -12.95 -18.49
N GLU A 196 -19.02 -12.30 -17.61
CA GLU A 196 -18.64 -10.90 -17.81
C GLU A 196 -17.46 -10.69 -18.79
N GLU A 197 -16.72 -11.75 -19.15
CA GLU A 197 -15.53 -11.62 -20.00
C GLU A 197 -15.85 -11.61 -21.51
N HIS A 198 -16.97 -12.17 -21.94
CA HIS A 198 -17.34 -12.17 -23.36
C HIS A 198 -17.62 -10.78 -23.95
N THR A 199 -17.79 -9.75 -23.10
CA THR A 199 -17.97 -8.38 -23.55
C THR A 199 -16.63 -7.68 -23.86
N SER A 200 -15.52 -8.14 -23.29
CA SER A 200 -14.21 -7.51 -23.51
C SER A 200 -13.46 -8.08 -24.71
N GLU A 201 -13.71 -9.33 -25.08
CA GLU A 201 -13.08 -9.92 -26.29
C GLU A 201 -13.72 -9.39 -27.60
N LEU A 202 -15.02 -9.05 -27.59
CA LEU A 202 -15.67 -8.46 -28.75
C LEU A 202 -15.28 -7.01 -29.05
N GLN A 203 -14.59 -6.34 -28.11
CA GLN A 203 -14.09 -4.97 -28.31
C GLN A 203 -12.62 -4.93 -28.79
N SER A 204 -11.98 -6.09 -28.95
CA SER A 204 -10.59 -6.21 -29.47
C SER A 204 -10.52 -6.62 -30.96
N LEU A 205 -11.68 -6.80 -31.61
CA LEU A 205 -11.82 -6.96 -33.06
C LEU A 205 -12.26 -5.64 -33.68
#